data_37ddb99ff22d170e3bd3b65839d5672b
#
_entry.id   37ddb99ff22d170e3bd3b65839d5672b
#
_cell.length_a   1.000
_cell.length_b   1.000
_cell.length_c   1.000
_cell.angle_alpha   90.00
_cell.angle_beta   90.00
_cell.angle_gamma   90.00
#
_symmetry.space_group_name_H-M   'P 1'
#
loop_
_entity.id
_entity.type
_entity.pdbx_description
1 polymer ?
#
loop_
_entity_poly.entity_id
_entity_poly.type
_entity_poly.pdbx_seq_one_letter_code
_entity_poly.pdbx_strand_id
1 'polypeptide(L)'
;MNTMLKSKFKTMAAILLLLTSVTIFSCEKDEHTPPNIDFKTGTGYTSADATVGQSEAVLIGVNVEKTEDELSTFDVSVSLDGAANQSIAGYPETIGASEEDGFSRDITVTTRAQAGTEKYTFTVTDRDGNITQEAITLTVQ
;
A
#
# COMPACT_ATOMS: atom_id res chain seq x y z
N MET A 1 -27.09 65.28 -20.93
CA MET A 1 -27.14 63.89 -21.43
C MET A 1 -25.85 63.13 -21.28
N ASN A 2 -24.82 63.66 -20.61
CA ASN A 2 -23.50 63.00 -20.46
C ASN A 2 -23.19 62.35 -19.09
N THR A 3 -24.04 62.58 -18.10
CA THR A 3 -23.81 62.04 -16.72
C THR A 3 -24.32 60.62 -16.51
N MET A 4 -25.38 60.21 -17.21
CA MET A 4 -25.92 58.84 -17.08
C MET A 4 -25.06 57.78 -17.79
N LEU A 5 -24.35 58.18 -18.82
CA LEU A 5 -23.50 57.20 -19.57
C LEU A 5 -22.21 56.86 -18.77
N LYS A 6 -21.69 57.80 -18.02
CA LYS A 6 -20.49 57.58 -17.16
C LYS A 6 -20.77 56.70 -15.93
N SER A 7 -22.01 56.76 -15.40
CA SER A 7 -22.42 55.91 -14.28
C SER A 7 -22.55 54.43 -14.70
N LYS A 8 -23.12 54.14 -15.87
CA LYS A 8 -23.29 52.77 -16.37
C LYS A 8 -21.96 52.12 -16.73
N PHE A 9 -20.95 52.90 -17.16
CA PHE A 9 -19.63 52.40 -17.46
C PHE A 9 -18.85 52.00 -16.21
N LYS A 10 -19.01 52.76 -15.11
CA LYS A 10 -18.35 52.46 -13.81
C LYS A 10 -18.95 51.22 -13.13
N THR A 11 -20.28 51.02 -13.27
CA THR A 11 -20.94 49.80 -12.74
C THR A 11 -20.62 48.55 -13.56
N MET A 12 -20.48 48.65 -14.90
CA MET A 12 -20.03 47.53 -15.72
C MET A 12 -18.58 47.11 -15.47
N ALA A 13 -17.69 48.12 -15.23
CA ALA A 13 -16.30 47.82 -14.91
C ALA A 13 -16.15 47.16 -13.52
N ALA A 14 -16.99 47.51 -12.54
CA ALA A 14 -17.02 46.88 -11.23
C ALA A 14 -17.56 45.43 -11.27
N ILE A 15 -18.52 45.14 -12.12
CA ILE A 15 -19.08 43.79 -12.30
C ILE A 15 -18.09 42.88 -13.04
N LEU A 16 -17.34 43.43 -14.00
CA LEU A 16 -16.34 42.65 -14.73
C LEU A 16 -15.10 42.30 -13.86
N LEU A 17 -14.81 43.11 -12.83
CA LEU A 17 -13.71 42.86 -11.90
C LEU A 17 -14.05 41.78 -10.84
N LEU A 18 -15.35 41.51 -10.62
CA LEU A 18 -15.82 40.53 -9.63
C LEU A 18 -15.92 39.11 -10.19
N LEU A 19 -15.84 38.94 -11.51
CA LEU A 19 -15.90 37.62 -12.18
C LEU A 19 -14.55 36.97 -12.39
N THR A 20 -13.45 37.61 -12.02
CA THR A 20 -12.11 36.99 -12.02
C THR A 20 -11.72 36.43 -10.67
N SER A 21 -12.68 35.88 -9.92
CA SER A 21 -12.37 34.92 -8.85
C SER A 21 -11.85 33.66 -9.52
N VAL A 22 -10.58 33.68 -9.86
CA VAL A 22 -9.86 32.49 -10.29
C VAL A 22 -10.02 31.47 -9.19
N THR A 23 -10.84 30.49 -9.40
CA THR A 23 -10.77 29.23 -8.67
C THR A 23 -9.43 28.63 -9.00
N ILE A 24 -8.43 28.89 -8.18
CA ILE A 24 -7.25 28.06 -8.08
C ILE A 24 -7.78 26.70 -7.60
N PHE A 25 -8.14 25.83 -8.53
CA PHE A 25 -8.14 24.41 -8.25
C PHE A 25 -6.68 24.13 -7.86
N SER A 26 -6.43 24.04 -6.55
CA SER A 26 -5.27 23.35 -6.04
C SER A 26 -5.43 21.92 -6.56
N CYS A 27 -4.76 21.62 -7.66
CA CYS A 27 -4.48 20.26 -8.00
C CYS A 27 -3.52 19.81 -6.89
N GLU A 28 -4.05 19.17 -5.83
CA GLU A 28 -3.22 18.41 -4.93
C GLU A 28 -2.44 17.46 -5.81
N LYS A 29 -1.14 17.61 -5.79
CA LYS A 29 -0.24 16.73 -6.51
C LYS A 29 -0.34 15.40 -5.79
N ASP A 30 -0.95 14.43 -6.44
CA ASP A 30 -0.90 13.05 -6.05
C ASP A 30 0.59 12.63 -5.95
N GLU A 31 1.07 12.37 -4.75
CA GLU A 31 2.50 12.10 -4.51
C GLU A 31 2.86 10.65 -4.80
N HIS A 32 1.87 9.78 -5.11
CA HIS A 32 2.06 8.35 -5.39
C HIS A 32 2.89 7.65 -4.28
N THR A 33 2.57 7.97 -3.03
CA THR A 33 3.29 7.42 -1.89
C THR A 33 2.77 6.00 -1.58
N PRO A 34 3.60 4.96 -1.75
CA PRO A 34 3.15 3.60 -1.55
C PRO A 34 2.82 3.30 -0.08
N PRO A 35 1.96 2.31 0.19
CA PRO A 35 1.63 1.87 1.55
C PRO A 35 2.85 1.32 2.29
N ASN A 36 2.74 1.14 3.61
CA ASN A 36 3.81 0.61 4.45
C ASN A 36 3.53 -0.83 4.90
N ILE A 37 4.58 -1.66 5.00
CA ILE A 37 4.56 -3.00 5.59
C ILE A 37 5.65 -3.07 6.64
N ASP A 38 5.29 -3.48 7.86
CA ASP A 38 6.23 -3.76 8.94
C ASP A 38 6.06 -5.20 9.44
N PHE A 39 7.16 -5.93 9.62
CA PHE A 39 7.09 -7.23 10.27
C PHE A 39 6.86 -7.09 11.77
N LYS A 40 5.94 -7.89 12.31
CA LYS A 40 5.74 -8.00 13.75
C LYS A 40 6.96 -8.63 14.39
N THR A 41 7.43 -8.02 15.46
CA THR A 41 8.52 -8.49 16.27
C THR A 41 8.03 -9.05 17.61
N GLY A 42 8.85 -9.87 18.27
CA GLY A 42 8.54 -10.43 19.59
C GLY A 42 8.52 -11.95 19.61
N THR A 43 8.16 -12.51 20.77
CA THR A 43 8.22 -13.96 20.98
C THR A 43 7.27 -14.70 20.03
N GLY A 44 7.83 -15.63 19.26
CA GLY A 44 7.09 -16.50 18.35
C GLY A 44 7.01 -16.00 16.92
N TYR A 45 7.33 -14.71 16.65
CA TYR A 45 7.37 -14.20 15.27
C TYR A 45 8.76 -14.34 14.66
N THR A 46 8.78 -14.72 13.38
CA THR A 46 9.97 -14.60 12.53
C THR A 46 9.84 -13.31 11.73
N SER A 47 10.73 -12.35 12.01
CA SER A 47 10.69 -10.99 11.44
C SER A 47 11.92 -10.63 10.61
N ALA A 48 12.80 -11.59 10.36
CA ALA A 48 14.01 -11.46 9.56
C ALA A 48 14.40 -12.83 8.98
N ASP A 49 15.37 -12.84 8.07
CA ASP A 49 15.92 -14.07 7.52
C ASP A 49 16.36 -15.02 8.63
N ALA A 50 16.01 -16.29 8.50
CA ALA A 50 16.22 -17.30 9.53
C ALA A 50 16.62 -18.67 8.95
N THR A 51 17.29 -19.47 9.78
CA THR A 51 17.50 -20.91 9.54
C THR A 51 16.49 -21.70 10.36
N VAL A 52 15.79 -22.61 9.69
CA VAL A 52 14.65 -23.35 10.26
C VAL A 52 14.73 -24.83 9.89
N GLY A 53 13.99 -25.67 10.60
CA GLY A 53 13.90 -27.11 10.31
C GLY A 53 13.02 -27.42 9.10
N GLN A 54 13.14 -28.64 8.61
CA GLN A 54 12.23 -29.18 7.60
C GLN A 54 10.86 -29.47 8.21
N SER A 55 9.80 -29.21 7.44
CA SER A 55 8.40 -29.38 7.90
C SER A 55 8.08 -28.61 9.20
N GLU A 56 8.79 -27.54 9.44
CA GLU A 56 8.60 -26.65 10.59
C GLU A 56 7.52 -25.61 10.30
N ALA A 57 6.67 -25.36 11.30
CA ALA A 57 5.69 -24.27 11.24
C ALA A 57 6.34 -22.96 11.68
N VAL A 58 6.35 -21.96 10.81
CA VAL A 58 6.96 -20.65 11.03
C VAL A 58 5.86 -19.59 11.02
N LEU A 59 5.79 -18.78 12.07
CA LEU A 59 4.83 -17.69 12.19
C LEU A 59 5.47 -16.36 11.74
N ILE A 60 4.91 -15.74 10.71
CA ILE A 60 5.31 -14.43 10.22
C ILE A 60 4.11 -13.49 10.39
N GLY A 61 4.30 -12.44 11.16
CA GLY A 61 3.27 -11.41 11.35
C GLY A 61 3.61 -10.14 10.59
N VAL A 62 2.62 -9.48 10.01
CA VAL A 62 2.76 -8.17 9.36
C VAL A 62 1.73 -7.18 9.88
N ASN A 63 2.13 -5.91 9.95
CA ASN A 63 1.25 -4.76 10.05
C ASN A 63 1.36 -3.99 8.74
N VAL A 64 0.22 -3.61 8.19
CA VAL A 64 0.13 -2.85 6.96
C VAL A 64 -0.67 -1.58 7.23
N GLU A 65 -0.15 -0.45 6.77
CA GLU A 65 -0.79 0.85 6.91
C GLU A 65 -0.78 1.59 5.58
N LYS A 66 -1.89 2.26 5.26
CA LYS A 66 -1.91 3.19 4.12
C LYS A 66 -1.05 4.41 4.43
N THR A 67 -0.58 5.06 3.39
CA THR A 67 0.07 6.38 3.48
C THR A 67 -0.85 7.45 2.91
N GLU A 68 -1.18 7.38 1.66
CA GLU A 68 -2.01 8.35 0.94
C GLU A 68 -3.35 7.71 0.54
N ASP A 69 -3.29 6.63 -0.22
CA ASP A 69 -4.45 5.96 -0.78
C ASP A 69 -4.85 4.72 0.00
N GLU A 70 -6.14 4.40 -0.07
CA GLU A 70 -6.73 3.22 0.59
C GLU A 70 -6.13 1.92 0.04
N LEU A 71 -5.91 0.96 0.94
CA LEU A 71 -5.39 -0.35 0.59
C LEU A 71 -6.38 -1.11 -0.30
N SER A 72 -5.87 -1.83 -1.29
CA SER A 72 -6.66 -2.56 -2.29
C SER A 72 -6.46 -4.07 -2.23
N THR A 73 -5.21 -4.52 -2.30
CA THR A 73 -4.88 -5.96 -2.31
C THR A 73 -3.67 -6.26 -1.45
N PHE A 74 -3.64 -7.48 -0.92
CA PHE A 74 -2.49 -8.03 -0.22
C PHE A 74 -2.18 -9.43 -0.73
N ASP A 75 -0.92 -9.69 -1.10
CA ASP A 75 -0.45 -10.98 -1.57
C ASP A 75 0.72 -11.49 -0.72
N VAL A 76 0.72 -12.79 -0.50
CA VAL A 76 1.86 -13.51 0.08
C VAL A 76 2.28 -14.60 -0.90
N SER A 77 3.50 -14.50 -1.38
CA SER A 77 4.04 -15.45 -2.35
C SER A 77 5.34 -16.07 -1.87
N VAL A 78 5.65 -17.25 -2.39
CA VAL A 78 6.89 -17.98 -2.08
C VAL A 78 7.67 -18.29 -3.35
N SER A 79 8.98 -18.11 -3.28
CA SER A 79 9.97 -18.58 -4.25
C SER A 79 10.83 -19.67 -3.61
N LEU A 80 10.86 -20.85 -4.21
CA LEU A 80 11.65 -21.98 -3.76
C LEU A 80 12.98 -22.04 -4.57
N ASP A 81 14.11 -21.99 -3.89
CA ASP A 81 15.47 -22.04 -4.48
C ASP A 81 15.67 -21.05 -5.65
N GLY A 82 15.05 -19.88 -5.57
CA GLY A 82 15.13 -18.85 -6.61
C GLY A 82 14.21 -19.07 -7.81
N ALA A 83 13.27 -20.03 -7.74
CA ALA A 83 12.23 -20.17 -8.76
C ALA A 83 11.28 -18.96 -8.79
N ALA A 84 10.39 -18.90 -9.78
CA ALA A 84 9.37 -17.85 -9.86
C ALA A 84 8.46 -17.85 -8.62
N ASN A 85 8.08 -16.66 -8.15
CA ASN A 85 7.13 -16.50 -7.06
C ASN A 85 5.77 -17.11 -7.40
N GLN A 86 5.18 -17.76 -6.42
CA GLN A 86 3.81 -18.30 -6.49
C GLN A 86 3.06 -17.89 -5.23
N SER A 87 1.87 -17.31 -5.39
CA SER A 87 1.03 -16.97 -4.25
C SER A 87 0.67 -18.22 -3.45
N ILE A 88 0.75 -18.12 -2.12
CA ILE A 88 0.36 -19.22 -1.24
C ILE A 88 -1.17 -19.32 -1.14
N ALA A 89 -1.68 -20.43 -0.61
CA ALA A 89 -3.12 -20.66 -0.51
C ALA A 89 -3.81 -19.54 0.29
N GLY A 90 -4.90 -19.00 -0.26
CA GLY A 90 -5.67 -17.91 0.31
C GLY A 90 -5.25 -16.50 -0.16
N TYR A 91 -4.20 -16.39 -0.99
CA TYR A 91 -3.71 -15.12 -1.53
C TYR A 91 -3.71 -15.14 -3.08
N PRO A 92 -3.76 -13.96 -3.74
CA PRO A 92 -3.95 -12.63 -3.12
C PRO A 92 -5.36 -12.47 -2.51
N GLU A 93 -5.46 -11.66 -1.46
CA GLU A 93 -6.74 -11.23 -0.90
C GLU A 93 -7.08 -9.80 -1.31
N THR A 94 -8.39 -9.51 -1.48
CA THR A 94 -8.89 -8.15 -1.68
C THR A 94 -9.18 -7.54 -0.32
N ILE A 95 -8.67 -6.32 -0.07
CA ILE A 95 -8.89 -5.62 1.19
C ILE A 95 -10.29 -5.01 1.21
N GLY A 96 -11.04 -5.32 2.26
CA GLY A 96 -12.40 -4.80 2.45
C GLY A 96 -12.42 -3.44 3.13
N ALA A 97 -13.55 -2.75 3.02
CA ALA A 97 -13.75 -1.38 3.51
C ALA A 97 -13.40 -1.14 4.99
N SER A 98 -13.44 -2.16 5.83
CA SER A 98 -13.05 -2.04 7.25
C SER A 98 -11.53 -2.06 7.50
N GLU A 99 -10.74 -2.39 6.50
CA GLU A 99 -9.29 -2.58 6.57
C GLU A 99 -8.52 -1.70 5.57
N GLU A 100 -9.21 -0.82 4.86
CA GLU A 100 -8.63 0.07 3.83
C GLU A 100 -7.59 1.05 4.38
N ASP A 101 -7.67 1.40 5.67
CA ASP A 101 -6.71 2.29 6.33
C ASP A 101 -5.50 1.53 6.88
N GLY A 102 -5.66 0.24 7.14
CA GLY A 102 -4.61 -0.63 7.68
C GLY A 102 -5.17 -1.91 8.28
N PHE A 103 -4.35 -2.92 8.33
CA PHE A 103 -4.68 -4.23 8.90
C PHE A 103 -3.45 -4.93 9.48
N SER A 104 -3.71 -6.02 10.17
CA SER A 104 -2.69 -6.89 10.72
C SER A 104 -2.98 -8.33 10.34
N ARG A 105 -1.96 -9.09 9.92
CA ARG A 105 -2.08 -10.51 9.60
C ARG A 105 -1.01 -11.32 10.32
N ASP A 106 -1.40 -12.51 10.74
CA ASP A 106 -0.53 -13.55 11.25
C ASP A 106 -0.58 -14.74 10.28
N ILE A 107 0.52 -14.99 9.58
CA ILE A 107 0.63 -15.99 8.54
C ILE A 107 1.52 -17.11 9.04
N THR A 108 0.96 -18.32 9.17
CA THR A 108 1.73 -19.53 9.47
C THR A 108 2.07 -20.24 8.17
N VAL A 109 3.34 -20.36 7.87
CA VAL A 109 3.85 -21.16 6.75
C VAL A 109 4.48 -22.45 7.30
N THR A 110 4.39 -23.54 6.53
CA THR A 110 5.09 -24.78 6.84
C THR A 110 6.20 -24.98 5.83
N THR A 111 7.42 -25.04 6.30
CA THR A 111 8.58 -25.24 5.44
C THR A 111 8.52 -26.62 4.76
N ARG A 112 9.14 -26.73 3.59
CA ARG A 112 9.23 -28.00 2.86
C ARG A 112 10.00 -29.08 3.62
N ALA A 113 9.78 -30.35 3.26
CA ALA A 113 10.45 -31.52 3.87
C ALA A 113 11.83 -31.81 3.28
N GLN A 114 12.52 -30.82 2.71
CA GLN A 114 13.86 -30.93 2.16
C GLN A 114 14.63 -29.64 2.34
N ALA A 115 15.96 -29.72 2.46
CA ALA A 115 16.83 -28.56 2.57
C ALA A 115 16.76 -27.64 1.34
N GLY A 116 16.97 -26.36 1.54
CA GLY A 116 17.01 -25.32 0.50
C GLY A 116 16.57 -23.96 1.00
N THR A 117 16.20 -23.05 0.09
CA THR A 117 15.77 -21.70 0.43
C THR A 117 14.31 -21.47 0.05
N GLU A 118 13.58 -20.80 0.92
CA GLU A 118 12.20 -20.36 0.69
C GLU A 118 12.13 -18.85 0.96
N LYS A 119 11.92 -18.04 -0.09
CA LYS A 119 11.74 -16.60 0.05
C LYS A 119 10.25 -16.27 0.02
N TYR A 120 9.74 -15.81 1.15
CA TYR A 120 8.37 -15.31 1.26
C TYR A 120 8.35 -13.82 1.00
N THR A 121 7.53 -13.39 0.04
CA THR A 121 7.35 -11.98 -0.34
C THR A 121 5.94 -11.54 -0.02
N PHE A 122 5.83 -10.47 0.72
CA PHE A 122 4.59 -9.82 1.14
C PHE A 122 4.41 -8.58 0.28
N THR A 123 3.32 -8.49 -0.46
CA THR A 123 3.05 -7.41 -1.41
C THR A 123 1.74 -6.75 -1.04
N VAL A 124 1.74 -5.45 -0.79
CA VAL A 124 0.53 -4.65 -0.65
C VAL A 124 0.43 -3.68 -1.80
N THR A 125 -0.79 -3.49 -2.30
CA THR A 125 -1.11 -2.54 -3.36
C THR A 125 -2.25 -1.66 -2.88
N ASP A 126 -2.14 -0.35 -3.07
CA ASP A 126 -3.21 0.61 -2.82
C ASP A 126 -4.17 0.72 -4.02
N ARG A 127 -5.18 1.60 -3.92
CA ARG A 127 -6.17 1.80 -4.99
C ARG A 127 -5.62 2.47 -6.23
N ASP A 128 -4.56 3.28 -6.09
CA ASP A 128 -3.90 3.94 -7.21
C ASP A 128 -2.84 3.07 -7.89
N GLY A 129 -2.58 1.88 -7.33
CA GLY A 129 -1.66 0.90 -7.89
C GLY A 129 -0.22 1.05 -7.40
N ASN A 130 0.04 1.86 -6.37
CA ASN A 130 1.35 1.91 -5.74
C ASN A 130 1.59 0.65 -4.91
N ILE A 131 2.81 0.14 -4.94
CA ILE A 131 3.15 -1.18 -4.41
C ILE A 131 4.31 -1.07 -3.42
N THR A 132 4.17 -1.73 -2.28
CA THR A 132 5.27 -2.04 -1.37
C THR A 132 5.46 -3.54 -1.25
N GLN A 133 6.71 -3.97 -1.21
CA GLN A 133 7.10 -5.36 -1.02
C GLN A 133 8.15 -5.48 0.08
N GLU A 134 7.89 -6.40 1.01
CA GLU A 134 8.86 -6.84 2.02
C GLU A 134 9.05 -8.36 1.93
N ALA A 135 10.21 -8.87 2.33
CA ALA A 135 10.48 -10.29 2.20
C ALA A 135 11.32 -10.85 3.34
N ILE A 136 11.09 -12.14 3.64
CA ILE A 136 11.89 -12.95 4.55
C ILE A 136 12.35 -14.20 3.82
N THR A 137 13.63 -14.54 3.98
CA THR A 137 14.22 -15.77 3.46
C THR A 137 14.40 -16.80 4.58
N LEU A 138 13.81 -17.97 4.42
CA LEU A 138 14.02 -19.12 5.29
C LEU A 138 15.02 -20.09 4.65
N THR A 139 16.12 -20.37 5.36
CA THR A 139 17.05 -21.44 4.99
C THR A 139 16.63 -22.71 5.70
N VAL A 140 16.08 -23.64 4.96
CA VAL A 140 15.60 -24.95 5.47
C VAL A 140 16.76 -25.94 5.54
N GLN A 141 16.99 -26.57 6.72
CA GLN A 141 18.06 -27.54 6.97
C GLN A 141 17.56 -28.85 7.55
#